data_2f9af70bc0afffd471a2132c4dff6ef8
#
_entry.id   2f9af70bc0afffd471a2132c4dff6ef8
#
_cell.length_a   1.000
_cell.length_b   1.000
_cell.length_c   1.000
_cell.angle_alpha   90.00
_cell.angle_beta   90.00
_cell.angle_gamma   90.00
#
_symmetry.space_group_name_H-M   'P 1'
#
loop_
_entity.id
_entity.type
_entity.pdbx_description
1 polymer ?
#
loop_
_entity_poly.entity_id
_entity_poly.type
_entity_poly.pdbx_seq_one_letter_code
_entity_poly.pdbx_strand_id
1 'polypeptide(L)'
;MKESQISSKKRRRNSAEKLLAKQKDYTFSSEDLLMLDHWEQTLKNQRTRSTYIGAILLVCDYYRKPIHEITPEEWVLYVNSVMPDQIVKREISVSTSRIRYYAIIGFLDFYSINHPSYAETSDQFLNPAHAPTPKVNKYPTAVQMASILQAMKKADIQVYVAALLAYECALAPSEIIELQTSSFIRNGEDGTCMLSVPGKAKRLIVIREDLMEEIEHFFSMGGYYVDDWLLHNKYGGQMRASVLQRACRKAQQEIINSGIILEPYSLISIRSAAIHRFLMSDGANGTSTAQYAGISEAYALQMQSVGLASAVQLPGTKRGYTISDLLDSSNEESSKKTQQK
;
A
#
# COMPACT_ATOMS: atom_id res chain seq x y z
N MET A 1 -14.45 -30.10 24.20
CA MET A 1 -13.50 -29.01 23.93
C MET A 1 -12.26 -29.40 23.11
N LYS A 2 -12.28 -30.43 22.26
CA LYS A 2 -11.11 -30.84 21.44
C LYS A 2 -11.31 -30.74 19.91
N GLU A 3 -12.50 -30.43 19.43
CA GLU A 3 -12.79 -30.36 17.99
C GLU A 3 -12.55 -28.98 17.36
N SER A 4 -12.52 -27.89 18.14
CA SER A 4 -12.30 -26.53 17.62
C SER A 4 -10.83 -26.22 17.25
N GLN A 5 -9.87 -26.99 17.81
CA GLN A 5 -8.43 -26.79 17.52
C GLN A 5 -7.95 -27.47 16.23
N ILE A 6 -8.67 -28.47 15.73
CA ILE A 6 -8.30 -29.19 14.50
C ILE A 6 -8.70 -28.41 13.24
N SER A 7 -9.74 -27.58 13.32
CA SER A 7 -10.22 -26.77 12.19
C SER A 7 -9.29 -25.60 11.83
N SER A 8 -8.54 -25.05 12.80
CA SER A 8 -7.64 -23.91 12.54
C SER A 8 -6.33 -24.30 11.86
N LYS A 9 -5.84 -25.54 12.04
CA LYS A 9 -4.64 -26.03 11.37
C LYS A 9 -4.84 -26.34 9.86
N LYS A 10 -6.07 -26.61 9.42
CA LYS A 10 -6.37 -26.87 7.99
C LYS A 10 -6.38 -25.64 7.09
N ARG A 11 -6.31 -24.41 7.63
CA ARG A 11 -6.40 -23.15 6.85
C ARG A 11 -5.07 -22.52 6.46
N ARG A 12 -3.95 -23.05 6.90
CA ARG A 12 -2.61 -22.59 6.47
C ARG A 12 -2.01 -23.55 5.43
N ARG A 13 -2.64 -23.65 4.26
CA ARG A 13 -1.91 -24.15 3.09
C ARG A 13 -0.84 -23.12 2.74
N ASN A 14 0.42 -23.52 2.83
CA ASN A 14 1.60 -22.72 2.53
C ASN A 14 1.46 -22.01 1.19
N SER A 15 1.94 -20.78 1.08
CA SER A 15 1.96 -20.01 -0.18
C SER A 15 2.74 -20.77 -1.26
N ALA A 16 3.79 -21.49 -0.87
CA ALA A 16 4.55 -22.39 -1.71
C ALA A 16 3.70 -23.51 -2.32
N GLU A 17 2.89 -24.26 -1.53
CA GLU A 17 2.04 -25.35 -2.06
C GLU A 17 1.03 -24.88 -3.12
N LYS A 18 0.51 -23.65 -2.98
CA LYS A 18 -0.43 -23.09 -3.97
C LYS A 18 0.25 -22.65 -5.26
N LEU A 19 1.49 -22.18 -5.17
CA LEU A 19 2.30 -21.80 -6.31
C LEU A 19 2.84 -23.05 -7.03
N LEU A 20 3.29 -24.05 -6.27
CA LEU A 20 3.75 -25.34 -6.76
C LEU A 20 2.65 -26.14 -7.48
N ALA A 21 1.40 -26.05 -7.02
CA ALA A 21 0.26 -26.69 -7.69
C ALA A 21 -0.05 -26.15 -9.09
N LYS A 22 0.60 -25.07 -9.52
CA LYS A 22 0.45 -24.47 -10.85
C LYS A 22 1.56 -24.89 -11.83
N GLN A 23 2.62 -25.53 -11.32
CA GLN A 23 3.75 -25.93 -12.15
C GLN A 23 3.47 -27.26 -12.87
N LYS A 24 3.71 -27.29 -14.18
CA LYS A 24 3.34 -28.43 -15.02
C LYS A 24 4.54 -29.19 -15.62
N ASP A 25 5.72 -28.56 -15.68
CA ASP A 25 6.80 -29.04 -16.54
C ASP A 25 8.04 -29.61 -15.81
N TYR A 26 8.13 -29.46 -14.49
CA TYR A 26 9.21 -30.01 -13.66
C TYR A 26 8.73 -30.30 -12.25
N THR A 27 9.41 -31.21 -11.55
CA THR A 27 9.00 -31.68 -10.22
C THR A 27 10.08 -31.32 -9.20
N PHE A 28 9.68 -30.63 -8.12
CA PHE A 28 10.57 -30.38 -6.99
C PHE A 28 10.84 -31.66 -6.21
N SER A 29 12.10 -31.83 -5.80
CA SER A 29 12.46 -32.89 -4.85
C SER A 29 11.87 -32.58 -3.45
N SER A 30 11.80 -33.60 -2.60
CA SER A 30 11.41 -33.40 -1.20
C SER A 30 12.39 -32.45 -0.47
N GLU A 31 13.66 -32.46 -0.89
CA GLU A 31 14.71 -31.59 -0.34
C GLU A 31 14.52 -30.14 -0.74
N ASP A 32 14.19 -29.86 -2.01
CA ASP A 32 13.86 -28.51 -2.47
C ASP A 32 12.67 -27.92 -1.67
N LEU A 33 11.64 -28.73 -1.44
CA LEU A 33 10.45 -28.32 -0.72
C LEU A 33 10.74 -28.01 0.75
N LEU A 34 11.52 -28.86 1.41
CA LEU A 34 11.97 -28.63 2.77
C LEU A 34 12.82 -27.38 2.89
N MET A 35 13.71 -27.16 1.94
CA MET A 35 14.57 -26.02 1.91
C MET A 35 13.79 -24.70 1.73
N LEU A 36 12.85 -24.66 0.79
CA LEU A 36 11.96 -23.52 0.62
C LEU A 36 11.12 -23.24 1.87
N ASP A 37 10.61 -24.26 2.53
CA ASP A 37 9.86 -24.12 3.78
C ASP A 37 10.74 -23.56 4.91
N HIS A 38 11.94 -24.09 5.11
CA HIS A 38 12.89 -23.58 6.09
C HIS A 38 13.26 -22.12 5.80
N TRP A 39 13.57 -21.78 4.55
CA TRP A 39 13.85 -20.40 4.18
C TRP A 39 12.64 -19.49 4.40
N GLU A 40 11.43 -19.92 4.02
CA GLU A 40 10.20 -19.18 4.29
C GLU A 40 10.03 -18.83 5.76
N GLN A 41 10.40 -19.74 6.68
CA GLN A 41 10.33 -19.52 8.12
C GLN A 41 11.29 -18.45 8.63
N THR A 42 12.44 -18.23 7.97
CA THR A 42 13.38 -17.16 8.33
C THR A 42 12.83 -15.77 8.02
N LEU A 43 11.88 -15.66 7.09
CA LEU A 43 11.32 -14.39 6.65
C LEU A 43 10.22 -13.92 7.63
N LYS A 44 10.39 -12.71 8.17
CA LYS A 44 9.51 -12.17 9.24
C LYS A 44 8.06 -11.89 8.81
N ASN A 45 7.85 -11.51 7.54
CA ASN A 45 6.56 -11.00 7.07
C ASN A 45 5.94 -11.94 6.03
N GLN A 46 4.68 -12.35 6.23
CA GLN A 46 3.98 -13.26 5.32
C GLN A 46 3.88 -12.73 3.88
N ARG A 47 3.73 -11.42 3.69
CA ARG A 47 3.71 -10.81 2.35
C ARG A 47 5.09 -10.91 1.67
N THR A 48 6.16 -10.68 2.44
CA THR A 48 7.53 -10.86 1.97
C THR A 48 7.78 -12.31 1.61
N ARG A 49 7.34 -13.27 2.43
CA ARG A 49 7.43 -14.71 2.16
C ARG A 49 6.86 -15.07 0.79
N SER A 50 5.59 -14.75 0.56
CA SER A 50 4.92 -15.03 -0.71
C SER A 50 5.61 -14.39 -1.92
N THR A 51 6.11 -13.16 -1.76
CA THR A 51 6.79 -12.43 -2.84
C THR A 51 8.16 -13.02 -3.14
N TYR A 52 8.92 -13.37 -2.10
CA TYR A 52 10.27 -13.90 -2.23
C TYR A 52 10.26 -15.34 -2.75
N ILE A 53 9.42 -16.22 -2.20
CA ILE A 53 9.23 -17.57 -2.76
C ILE A 53 8.81 -17.48 -4.22
N GLY A 54 7.87 -16.60 -4.56
CA GLY A 54 7.46 -16.38 -5.94
C GLY A 54 8.62 -15.96 -6.87
N ALA A 55 9.60 -15.19 -6.36
CA ALA A 55 10.77 -14.80 -7.14
C ALA A 55 11.68 -16.00 -7.46
N ILE A 56 11.89 -16.91 -6.50
CA ILE A 56 12.68 -18.14 -6.72
C ILE A 56 11.98 -19.06 -7.73
N LEU A 57 10.67 -19.25 -7.56
CA LEU A 57 9.90 -20.10 -8.48
C LEU A 57 9.89 -19.57 -9.91
N LEU A 58 9.97 -18.23 -10.12
CA LEU A 58 10.11 -17.65 -11.46
C LEU A 58 11.43 -18.01 -12.14
N VAL A 59 12.52 -18.19 -11.39
CA VAL A 59 13.79 -18.68 -11.93
C VAL A 59 13.64 -20.14 -12.36
N CYS A 60 13.03 -20.97 -11.50
CA CYS A 60 12.74 -22.37 -11.81
C CYS A 60 11.84 -22.49 -13.06
N ASP A 61 10.80 -21.66 -13.17
CA ASP A 61 9.90 -21.63 -14.33
C ASP A 61 10.62 -21.21 -15.61
N TYR A 62 11.57 -20.27 -15.53
CA TYR A 62 12.33 -19.81 -16.67
C TYR A 62 13.23 -20.91 -17.25
N TYR A 63 13.95 -21.65 -16.38
CA TYR A 63 14.83 -22.73 -16.79
C TYR A 63 14.11 -24.07 -16.93
N ARG A 64 12.87 -24.20 -16.47
CA ARG A 64 12.10 -25.46 -16.37
C ARG A 64 12.85 -26.52 -15.58
N LYS A 65 13.50 -26.09 -14.49
CA LYS A 65 14.33 -26.92 -13.61
C LYS A 65 13.93 -26.74 -12.15
N PRO A 66 14.00 -27.79 -11.32
CA PRO A 66 13.94 -27.65 -9.87
C PRO A 66 15.20 -26.93 -9.35
N ILE A 67 15.16 -26.45 -8.10
CA ILE A 67 16.22 -25.59 -7.52
C ILE A 67 17.59 -26.24 -7.60
N HIS A 68 17.70 -27.51 -7.22
CA HIS A 68 18.96 -28.25 -7.14
C HIS A 68 19.63 -28.49 -8.50
N GLU A 69 18.90 -28.35 -9.61
CA GLU A 69 19.41 -28.46 -10.97
C GLU A 69 19.84 -27.12 -11.59
N ILE A 70 19.52 -25.99 -10.95
CA ILE A 70 19.90 -24.66 -11.46
C ILE A 70 21.33 -24.37 -10.99
N THR A 71 22.26 -24.26 -11.93
CA THR A 71 23.67 -24.01 -11.61
C THR A 71 23.94 -22.59 -11.14
N PRO A 72 25.07 -22.33 -10.43
CA PRO A 72 25.49 -20.97 -10.07
C PRO A 72 25.52 -20.01 -11.26
N GLU A 73 26.02 -20.44 -12.42
CA GLU A 73 26.11 -19.64 -13.64
C GLU A 73 24.72 -19.29 -14.18
N GLU A 74 23.74 -20.19 -14.06
CA GLU A 74 22.37 -19.94 -14.47
C GLU A 74 21.70 -18.88 -13.57
N TRP A 75 21.96 -18.90 -12.25
CA TRP A 75 21.52 -17.82 -11.36
C TRP A 75 22.13 -16.48 -11.76
N VAL A 76 23.43 -16.42 -12.04
CA VAL A 76 24.13 -15.21 -12.50
C VAL A 76 23.54 -14.72 -13.81
N LEU A 77 23.33 -15.61 -14.78
CA LEU A 77 22.75 -15.27 -16.08
C LEU A 77 21.32 -14.71 -15.95
N TYR A 78 20.50 -15.32 -15.08
CA TYR A 78 19.15 -14.85 -14.84
C TYR A 78 19.13 -13.41 -14.30
N VAL A 79 19.95 -13.14 -13.30
CA VAL A 79 20.01 -11.83 -12.65
C VAL A 79 20.61 -10.76 -13.57
N ASN A 80 21.72 -11.09 -14.26
CA ASN A 80 22.51 -10.12 -15.00
C ASN A 80 22.03 -9.91 -16.45
N SER A 81 21.25 -10.84 -17.00
CA SER A 81 20.79 -10.75 -18.40
C SER A 81 19.28 -10.84 -18.51
N VAL A 82 18.64 -11.89 -17.96
CA VAL A 82 17.21 -12.13 -18.14
C VAL A 82 16.35 -11.05 -17.49
N MET A 83 16.64 -10.68 -16.23
CA MET A 83 15.88 -9.63 -15.55
C MET A 83 16.03 -8.24 -16.20
N PRO A 84 17.22 -7.77 -16.60
CA PRO A 84 17.39 -6.54 -17.40
C PRO A 84 16.59 -6.56 -18.70
N ASP A 85 16.64 -7.66 -19.45
CA ASP A 85 15.84 -7.84 -20.65
C ASP A 85 14.34 -7.69 -20.41
N GLN A 86 13.81 -8.29 -19.35
CA GLN A 86 12.42 -8.15 -18.95
C GLN A 86 12.05 -6.68 -18.61
N ILE A 87 12.99 -5.89 -18.06
CA ILE A 87 12.78 -4.46 -17.82
C ILE A 87 12.69 -3.71 -19.15
N VAL A 88 13.61 -3.97 -20.09
CA VAL A 88 13.63 -3.34 -21.42
C VAL A 88 12.34 -3.65 -22.17
N LYS A 89 11.87 -4.89 -22.12
CA LYS A 89 10.60 -5.35 -22.73
C LYS A 89 9.35 -4.86 -21.97
N ARG A 90 9.51 -4.16 -20.85
CA ARG A 90 8.43 -3.67 -19.96
C ARG A 90 7.56 -4.80 -19.38
N GLU A 91 8.05 -6.02 -19.32
CA GLU A 91 7.39 -7.14 -18.66
C GLU A 91 7.38 -6.99 -17.15
N ILE A 92 8.45 -6.40 -16.61
CA ILE A 92 8.56 -6.07 -15.17
C ILE A 92 9.02 -4.63 -14.97
N SER A 93 8.66 -4.05 -13.83
CA SER A 93 9.18 -2.75 -13.42
C SER A 93 10.55 -2.88 -12.75
N VAL A 94 11.35 -1.80 -12.77
CA VAL A 94 12.62 -1.71 -12.02
C VAL A 94 12.43 -2.03 -10.53
N SER A 95 11.31 -1.60 -9.93
CA SER A 95 10.98 -1.91 -8.53
C SER A 95 10.73 -3.41 -8.33
N THR A 96 10.08 -4.08 -9.28
CA THR A 96 9.86 -5.53 -9.25
C THR A 96 11.16 -6.28 -9.38
N SER A 97 12.04 -5.84 -10.30
CA SER A 97 13.38 -6.42 -10.47
C SER A 97 14.20 -6.32 -9.19
N ARG A 98 14.20 -5.16 -8.50
CA ARG A 98 14.89 -5.02 -7.20
C ARG A 98 14.38 -5.99 -6.15
N ILE A 99 13.08 -6.18 -6.05
CA ILE A 99 12.50 -7.13 -5.09
C ILE A 99 12.97 -8.55 -5.41
N ARG A 100 12.96 -8.95 -6.69
CA ARG A 100 13.45 -10.25 -7.12
C ARG A 100 14.95 -10.41 -6.84
N TYR A 101 15.75 -9.41 -7.14
CA TYR A 101 17.18 -9.37 -6.87
C TYR A 101 17.49 -9.66 -5.40
N TYR A 102 16.89 -8.93 -4.47
CA TYR A 102 17.10 -9.16 -3.04
C TYR A 102 16.53 -10.50 -2.55
N ALA A 103 15.45 -10.98 -3.17
CA ALA A 103 14.93 -12.30 -2.86
C ALA A 103 15.91 -13.41 -3.27
N ILE A 104 16.51 -13.29 -4.45
CA ILE A 104 17.49 -14.27 -4.96
C ILE A 104 18.76 -14.25 -4.12
N ILE A 105 19.33 -13.08 -3.80
CA ILE A 105 20.47 -12.98 -2.89
C ILE A 105 20.17 -13.67 -1.56
N GLY A 106 19.09 -13.24 -0.87
CA GLY A 106 18.77 -13.80 0.43
C GLY A 106 18.45 -15.30 0.40
N PHE A 107 18.00 -15.83 -0.73
CA PHE A 107 17.85 -17.26 -0.92
C PHE A 107 19.18 -17.96 -1.10
N LEU A 108 20.06 -17.45 -1.97
CA LEU A 108 21.37 -18.06 -2.24
C LEU A 108 22.28 -18.02 -1.02
N ASP A 109 22.24 -16.93 -0.24
CA ASP A 109 22.96 -16.85 1.05
C ASP A 109 22.49 -17.95 2.02
N PHE A 110 21.19 -18.22 2.06
CA PHE A 110 20.64 -19.30 2.87
C PHE A 110 20.98 -20.69 2.28
N TYR A 111 20.86 -20.85 0.96
CA TYR A 111 21.10 -22.11 0.24
C TYR A 111 22.55 -22.55 0.32
N SER A 112 23.49 -21.61 0.23
CA SER A 112 24.93 -21.85 0.26
C SER A 112 25.45 -22.48 1.57
N ILE A 113 24.70 -22.36 2.67
CA ILE A 113 25.05 -22.97 3.96
C ILE A 113 25.21 -24.49 3.80
N ASN A 114 24.33 -25.12 3.03
CA ASN A 114 24.36 -26.56 2.77
C ASN A 114 24.95 -26.91 1.38
N HIS A 115 25.15 -25.91 0.53
CA HIS A 115 25.65 -26.06 -0.85
C HIS A 115 26.80 -25.07 -1.11
N PRO A 116 28.02 -25.31 -0.60
CA PRO A 116 29.13 -24.36 -0.66
C PRO A 116 29.51 -23.87 -2.06
N SER A 117 29.19 -24.63 -3.12
CA SER A 117 29.41 -24.20 -4.52
C SER A 117 28.61 -22.93 -4.91
N TYR A 118 27.63 -22.54 -4.11
CA TYR A 118 26.81 -21.33 -4.36
C TYR A 118 27.25 -20.12 -3.51
N ALA A 119 28.25 -20.26 -2.63
CA ALA A 119 28.62 -19.23 -1.65
C ALA A 119 29.00 -17.89 -2.29
N GLU A 120 29.67 -17.90 -3.44
CA GLU A 120 30.14 -16.67 -4.12
C GLU A 120 29.26 -16.28 -5.31
N THR A 121 28.11 -16.96 -5.48
CA THR A 121 27.24 -16.73 -6.64
C THR A 121 26.64 -15.32 -6.61
N SER A 122 26.19 -14.86 -5.45
CA SER A 122 25.58 -13.54 -5.26
C SER A 122 26.56 -12.38 -5.48
N ASP A 123 27.86 -12.60 -5.27
CA ASP A 123 28.90 -11.58 -5.46
C ASP A 123 29.09 -11.23 -6.95
N GLN A 124 28.71 -12.13 -7.84
CA GLN A 124 28.78 -11.94 -9.29
C GLN A 124 27.56 -11.19 -9.84
N PHE A 125 26.59 -10.86 -9.01
CA PHE A 125 25.39 -10.16 -9.46
C PHE A 125 25.67 -8.68 -9.71
N LEU A 126 25.34 -8.25 -10.93
CA LEU A 126 25.32 -6.83 -11.25
C LEU A 126 24.12 -6.21 -10.53
N ASN A 127 24.40 -5.27 -9.62
CA ASN A 127 23.33 -4.55 -8.93
C ASN A 127 22.46 -3.83 -9.97
N PRO A 128 21.16 -4.13 -10.08
CA PRO A 128 20.30 -3.45 -11.01
C PRO A 128 20.36 -1.95 -10.75
N ALA A 129 20.85 -1.21 -11.74
CA ALA A 129 21.24 0.19 -11.63
C ALA A 129 20.29 0.97 -10.72
N HIS A 130 20.83 1.56 -9.69
CA HIS A 130 20.17 2.54 -8.84
C HIS A 130 20.01 3.86 -9.62
N ALA A 131 19.34 3.83 -10.77
CA ALA A 131 18.74 5.04 -11.27
C ALA A 131 17.54 5.31 -10.35
N PRO A 132 17.60 6.28 -9.44
CA PRO A 132 16.41 6.82 -8.85
C PRO A 132 15.66 7.47 -10.00
N THR A 133 14.80 6.72 -10.67
CA THR A 133 13.71 7.39 -11.38
C THR A 133 12.95 8.08 -10.27
N PRO A 134 12.98 9.42 -10.21
CA PRO A 134 12.13 10.13 -9.28
C PRO A 134 10.73 9.65 -9.63
N LYS A 135 10.15 8.82 -8.77
CA LYS A 135 8.72 8.59 -8.85
C LYS A 135 8.14 9.95 -8.55
N VAL A 136 7.76 10.68 -9.59
CA VAL A 136 6.82 11.77 -9.42
C VAL A 136 5.63 11.11 -8.74
N ASN A 137 5.52 11.32 -7.43
CA ASN A 137 4.40 10.78 -6.67
C ASN A 137 3.16 11.45 -7.23
N LYS A 138 2.46 10.77 -8.10
CA LYS A 138 1.19 11.24 -8.63
C LYS A 138 0.19 11.17 -7.49
N TYR A 139 -0.09 12.30 -6.91
CA TYR A 139 -1.16 12.47 -5.92
C TYR A 139 -2.17 13.48 -6.46
N PRO A 140 -3.45 13.39 -6.06
CA PRO A 140 -4.48 14.28 -6.55
C PRO A 140 -4.24 15.72 -6.08
N THR A 141 -4.56 16.67 -6.94
CA THR A 141 -4.69 18.09 -6.56
C THR A 141 -5.92 18.28 -5.66
N ALA A 142 -6.06 19.44 -5.01
CA ALA A 142 -7.21 19.73 -4.16
C ALA A 142 -8.54 19.61 -4.93
N VAL A 143 -8.60 20.15 -6.16
CA VAL A 143 -9.77 20.09 -7.04
C VAL A 143 -10.10 18.63 -7.42
N GLN A 144 -9.09 17.87 -7.82
CA GLN A 144 -9.28 16.44 -8.11
C GLN A 144 -9.73 15.68 -6.87
N MET A 145 -9.20 16.02 -5.69
CA MET A 145 -9.58 15.36 -4.45
C MET A 145 -11.06 15.61 -4.09
N ALA A 146 -11.56 16.83 -4.28
CA ALA A 146 -12.98 17.13 -4.11
C ALA A 146 -13.86 16.23 -4.98
N SER A 147 -13.53 16.14 -6.28
CA SER A 147 -14.27 15.27 -7.22
C SER A 147 -14.16 13.79 -6.85
N ILE A 148 -13.00 13.34 -6.37
CA ILE A 148 -12.78 11.97 -5.91
C ILE A 148 -13.65 11.66 -4.70
N LEU A 149 -13.66 12.52 -3.68
CA LEU A 149 -14.47 12.33 -2.47
C LEU A 149 -15.96 12.30 -2.80
N GLN A 150 -16.41 13.19 -3.66
CA GLN A 150 -17.82 13.22 -4.11
C GLN A 150 -18.21 11.93 -4.85
N ALA A 151 -17.38 11.46 -5.79
CA ALA A 151 -17.61 10.21 -6.49
C ALA A 151 -17.63 9.00 -5.54
N MET A 152 -16.75 8.97 -4.56
CA MET A 152 -16.71 7.91 -3.55
C MET A 152 -17.92 7.96 -2.62
N LYS A 153 -18.35 9.15 -2.17
CA LYS A 153 -19.53 9.32 -1.33
C LYS A 153 -20.80 8.82 -2.04
N LYS A 154 -20.91 9.07 -3.34
CA LYS A 154 -22.01 8.59 -4.18
C LYS A 154 -21.99 7.07 -4.39
N ALA A 155 -20.79 6.47 -4.54
CA ALA A 155 -20.63 5.06 -4.87
C ALA A 155 -20.69 4.13 -3.64
N ASP A 156 -20.00 4.49 -2.55
CA ASP A 156 -19.89 3.68 -1.34
C ASP A 156 -19.38 4.57 -0.19
N ILE A 157 -20.20 4.74 0.83
CA ILE A 157 -19.91 5.58 1.98
C ILE A 157 -18.69 5.10 2.78
N GLN A 158 -18.44 3.79 2.87
CA GLN A 158 -17.25 3.24 3.53
C GLN A 158 -15.97 3.61 2.77
N VAL A 159 -16.03 3.59 1.43
CA VAL A 159 -14.90 4.00 0.58
C VAL A 159 -14.63 5.50 0.71
N TYR A 160 -15.68 6.30 0.81
CA TYR A 160 -15.58 7.73 1.07
C TYR A 160 -14.89 8.02 2.41
N VAL A 161 -15.36 7.41 3.50
CA VAL A 161 -14.76 7.57 4.83
C VAL A 161 -13.29 7.14 4.84
N ALA A 162 -12.96 6.05 4.18
CA ALA A 162 -11.57 5.61 4.07
C ALA A 162 -10.69 6.61 3.30
N ALA A 163 -11.20 7.19 2.22
CA ALA A 163 -10.48 8.20 1.45
C ALA A 163 -10.32 9.51 2.23
N LEU A 164 -11.35 9.90 2.97
CA LEU A 164 -11.35 11.07 3.83
C LEU A 164 -10.27 10.94 4.92
N LEU A 165 -10.20 9.81 5.62
CA LEU A 165 -9.19 9.53 6.63
C LEU A 165 -7.77 9.45 6.03
N ALA A 166 -7.62 8.89 4.83
CA ALA A 166 -6.34 8.90 4.14
C ALA A 166 -5.88 10.31 3.79
N TYR A 167 -6.82 11.21 3.42
CA TYR A 167 -6.54 12.59 3.02
C TYR A 167 -6.38 13.54 4.21
N GLU A 168 -7.20 13.43 5.25
CA GLU A 168 -7.17 14.33 6.40
C GLU A 168 -6.16 13.92 7.48
N CYS A 169 -5.99 12.62 7.70
CA CYS A 169 -5.15 12.06 8.78
C CYS A 169 -3.91 11.33 8.26
N ALA A 170 -3.63 11.35 6.98
CA ALA A 170 -2.50 10.65 6.34
C ALA A 170 -2.44 9.14 6.70
N LEU A 171 -3.59 8.48 6.88
CA LEU A 171 -3.62 7.07 7.25
C LEU A 171 -3.29 6.15 6.09
N ALA A 172 -2.53 5.10 6.38
CA ALA A 172 -2.31 4.01 5.43
C ALA A 172 -3.56 3.12 5.32
N PRO A 173 -3.79 2.47 4.16
CA PRO A 173 -4.92 1.54 4.02
C PRO A 173 -4.93 0.41 5.06
N SER A 174 -3.75 -0.03 5.53
CA SER A 174 -3.62 -1.02 6.60
C SER A 174 -4.03 -0.48 7.96
N GLU A 175 -3.80 0.80 8.23
CA GLU A 175 -4.23 1.46 9.47
C GLU A 175 -5.74 1.67 9.45
N ILE A 176 -6.30 2.13 8.32
CA ILE A 176 -7.74 2.39 8.18
C ILE A 176 -8.59 1.15 8.43
N ILE A 177 -8.17 -0.02 7.91
CA ILE A 177 -8.93 -1.26 8.13
C ILE A 177 -8.82 -1.81 9.55
N GLU A 178 -7.86 -1.33 10.35
CA GLU A 178 -7.67 -1.68 11.75
C GLU A 178 -8.39 -0.72 12.71
N LEU A 179 -9.02 0.34 12.20
CA LEU A 179 -9.80 1.27 13.03
C LEU A 179 -11.09 0.64 13.52
N GLN A 180 -11.45 1.00 14.73
CA GLN A 180 -12.72 0.68 15.36
C GLN A 180 -13.46 1.96 15.73
N THR A 181 -14.72 1.86 16.08
CA THR A 181 -15.52 3.02 16.56
C THR A 181 -14.87 3.68 17.78
N SER A 182 -14.31 2.88 18.70
CA SER A 182 -13.56 3.33 19.87
C SER A 182 -12.22 4.02 19.55
N SER A 183 -11.77 3.99 18.31
CA SER A 183 -10.58 4.73 17.87
C SER A 183 -10.82 6.24 17.82
N PHE A 184 -12.07 6.69 17.75
CA PHE A 184 -12.48 8.09 17.70
C PHE A 184 -12.91 8.55 19.08
N ILE A 185 -12.22 9.55 19.60
CA ILE A 185 -12.37 10.03 20.98
C ILE A 185 -12.73 11.51 20.96
N ARG A 186 -13.84 11.87 21.59
CA ARG A 186 -14.19 13.26 21.89
C ARG A 186 -13.94 13.50 23.38
N ASN A 187 -13.03 14.40 23.70
CA ASN A 187 -12.78 14.77 25.09
C ASN A 187 -13.97 15.59 25.61
N GLY A 188 -14.54 15.16 26.72
CA GLY A 188 -15.71 15.83 27.33
C GLY A 188 -15.40 17.16 28.01
N GLU A 189 -14.14 17.45 28.34
CA GLU A 189 -13.75 18.67 29.06
C GLU A 189 -13.55 19.87 28.14
N ASP A 190 -12.85 19.66 27.01
CA ASP A 190 -12.47 20.74 26.08
C ASP A 190 -13.00 20.55 24.66
N GLY A 191 -13.76 19.49 24.40
CA GLY A 191 -14.32 19.18 23.10
C GLY A 191 -13.28 18.68 22.07
N THR A 192 -12.01 18.50 22.44
CA THR A 192 -10.96 18.08 21.54
C THR A 192 -11.27 16.71 20.94
N CYS A 193 -11.26 16.64 19.61
CA CYS A 193 -11.49 15.41 18.88
C CYS A 193 -10.14 14.75 18.54
N MET A 194 -10.04 13.45 18.81
CA MET A 194 -8.81 12.70 18.65
C MET A 194 -9.06 11.37 17.94
N LEU A 195 -8.09 10.94 17.16
CA LEU A 195 -8.05 9.64 16.50
C LEU A 195 -6.87 8.82 17.01
N SER A 196 -7.14 7.70 17.65
CA SER A 196 -6.15 6.72 18.08
C SER A 196 -5.85 5.76 16.94
N VAL A 197 -4.69 5.88 16.32
CA VAL A 197 -4.27 5.05 15.19
C VAL A 197 -3.62 3.77 15.72
N PRO A 198 -4.19 2.57 15.40
CA PRO A 198 -3.65 1.29 15.85
C PRO A 198 -2.42 0.85 15.03
N GLY A 199 -1.86 -0.29 15.39
CA GLY A 199 -0.82 -0.97 14.61
C GLY A 199 0.61 -0.66 15.04
N LYS A 200 1.57 -0.79 14.11
CA LYS A 200 3.00 -0.67 14.40
C LYS A 200 3.44 0.78 14.69
N ALA A 201 2.80 1.74 14.04
CA ALA A 201 3.07 3.16 14.20
C ALA A 201 1.94 3.81 15.02
N LYS A 202 1.68 3.25 16.21
CA LYS A 202 0.66 3.79 17.13
C LYS A 202 0.90 5.27 17.38
N ARG A 203 -0.14 6.07 17.19
CA ARG A 203 -0.11 7.52 17.43
C ARG A 203 -1.51 8.05 17.71
N LEU A 204 -1.57 9.20 18.36
CA LEU A 204 -2.78 9.96 18.58
C LEU A 204 -2.73 11.18 17.66
N ILE A 205 -3.77 11.39 16.90
CA ILE A 205 -3.91 12.52 15.98
C ILE A 205 -5.07 13.38 16.47
N VAL A 206 -4.83 14.67 16.68
CA VAL A 206 -5.91 15.63 16.88
C VAL A 206 -6.58 15.86 15.53
N ILE A 207 -7.87 15.62 15.46
CA ILE A 207 -8.67 15.78 14.24
C ILE A 207 -9.60 16.99 14.40
N ARG A 208 -10.00 17.56 13.28
CA ARG A 208 -10.93 18.68 13.25
C ARG A 208 -12.35 18.21 13.62
N GLU A 209 -13.13 19.13 14.14
CA GLU A 209 -14.49 18.84 14.56
C GLU A 209 -15.38 18.41 13.40
N ASP A 210 -15.30 19.08 12.25
CA ASP A 210 -16.04 18.74 11.04
C ASP A 210 -15.77 17.31 10.54
N LEU A 211 -14.52 16.84 10.70
CA LEU A 211 -14.18 15.44 10.39
C LEU A 211 -14.82 14.48 11.39
N MET A 212 -14.81 14.84 12.69
CA MET A 212 -15.42 14.00 13.71
C MET A 212 -16.94 13.90 13.52
N GLU A 213 -17.60 15.01 13.19
CA GLU A 213 -19.02 15.03 12.88
C GLU A 213 -19.38 14.16 11.68
N GLU A 214 -18.58 14.19 10.61
CA GLU A 214 -18.80 13.32 9.43
C GLU A 214 -18.64 11.83 9.79
N ILE A 215 -17.72 11.49 10.68
CA ILE A 215 -17.53 10.12 11.18
C ILE A 215 -18.69 9.71 12.11
N GLU A 216 -19.12 10.57 13.02
CA GLU A 216 -20.29 10.33 13.90
C GLU A 216 -21.57 10.15 13.08
N HIS A 217 -21.74 10.96 12.03
CA HIS A 217 -22.85 10.79 11.09
C HIS A 217 -22.77 9.44 10.37
N PHE A 218 -21.60 9.03 9.92
CA PHE A 218 -21.39 7.71 9.32
C PHE A 218 -21.78 6.59 10.30
N PHE A 219 -21.39 6.68 11.57
CA PHE A 219 -21.79 5.70 12.61
C PHE A 219 -23.31 5.66 12.80
N SER A 220 -23.96 6.81 12.82
CA SER A 220 -25.42 6.89 13.02
C SER A 220 -26.19 6.21 11.88
N MET A 221 -25.70 6.29 10.65
CA MET A 221 -26.32 5.64 9.49
C MET A 221 -26.14 4.11 9.48
N GLY A 222 -25.03 3.61 10.04
CA GLY A 222 -24.64 2.21 9.93
C GLY A 222 -25.07 1.32 11.11
N GLY A 223 -25.63 1.89 12.20
CA GLY A 223 -26.00 1.12 13.39
C GLY A 223 -24.81 0.50 14.11
N TYR A 224 -23.69 1.19 14.16
CA TYR A 224 -22.45 0.73 14.79
C TYR A 224 -22.56 0.63 16.31
N TYR A 225 -21.95 -0.40 16.87
CA TYR A 225 -21.74 -0.59 18.29
C TYR A 225 -20.34 -0.18 18.72
N VAL A 226 -20.12 -0.10 20.03
CA VAL A 226 -18.78 0.14 20.61
C VAL A 226 -17.85 -1.00 20.19
N ASP A 227 -16.63 -0.64 19.78
CA ASP A 227 -15.58 -1.56 19.29
C ASP A 227 -15.87 -2.29 17.98
N ASP A 228 -16.91 -1.92 17.24
CA ASP A 228 -17.10 -2.40 15.87
C ASP A 228 -15.97 -1.90 14.95
N TRP A 229 -15.63 -2.72 13.96
CA TRP A 229 -14.72 -2.28 12.91
C TRP A 229 -15.31 -1.10 12.16
N LEU A 230 -14.52 -0.05 11.93
CA LEU A 230 -14.94 1.10 11.13
C LEU A 230 -15.44 0.69 9.75
N LEU A 231 -14.73 -0.22 9.10
CA LEU A 231 -15.07 -0.70 7.75
C LEU A 231 -15.37 -2.20 7.77
N HIS A 232 -16.57 -2.55 7.33
CA HIS A 232 -17.06 -3.91 7.29
C HIS A 232 -16.95 -4.53 5.90
N ASN A 233 -16.69 -5.83 5.85
CA ASN A 233 -16.96 -6.62 4.68
C ASN A 233 -18.46 -6.98 4.61
N LYS A 234 -18.89 -7.59 3.50
CA LYS A 234 -20.30 -7.98 3.29
C LYS A 234 -20.87 -9.00 4.32
N TYR A 235 -20.05 -9.51 5.21
CA TYR A 235 -20.43 -10.45 6.27
C TYR A 235 -20.31 -9.82 7.68
N GLY A 236 -20.16 -8.51 7.77
CA GLY A 236 -20.03 -7.78 9.04
C GLY A 236 -18.64 -7.87 9.70
N GLY A 237 -17.71 -8.63 9.16
CA GLY A 237 -16.34 -8.69 9.69
C GLY A 237 -15.43 -7.61 9.09
N GLN A 238 -14.21 -7.52 9.61
CA GLN A 238 -13.20 -6.55 9.17
C GLN A 238 -12.99 -6.57 7.65
N MET A 239 -12.95 -5.40 7.03
CA MET A 239 -12.64 -5.24 5.60
C MET A 239 -11.16 -5.53 5.32
N ARG A 240 -10.86 -6.16 4.19
CA ARG A 240 -9.47 -6.37 3.73
C ARG A 240 -8.97 -5.16 2.93
N ALA A 241 -7.74 -4.74 3.15
CA ALA A 241 -7.13 -3.61 2.43
C ALA A 241 -7.18 -3.76 0.90
N SER A 242 -7.06 -4.98 0.37
CA SER A 242 -7.15 -5.23 -1.08
C SER A 242 -8.56 -5.04 -1.64
N VAL A 243 -9.60 -5.33 -0.83
CA VAL A 243 -11.01 -5.11 -1.20
C VAL A 243 -11.28 -3.60 -1.20
N LEU A 244 -10.88 -2.91 -0.14
CA LEU A 244 -11.00 -1.46 -0.03
C LEU A 244 -10.31 -0.74 -1.19
N GLN A 245 -9.06 -1.09 -1.52
CA GLN A 245 -8.34 -0.48 -2.64
C GLN A 245 -9.02 -0.72 -3.99
N ARG A 246 -9.62 -1.91 -4.20
CA ARG A 246 -10.38 -2.21 -5.42
C ARG A 246 -11.65 -1.38 -5.50
N ALA A 247 -12.40 -1.27 -4.40
CA ALA A 247 -13.61 -0.45 -4.31
C ALA A 247 -13.29 1.03 -4.55
N CYS A 248 -12.20 1.54 -3.96
CA CYS A 248 -11.71 2.90 -4.18
C CYS A 248 -11.43 3.20 -5.67
N ARG A 249 -10.77 2.28 -6.39
CA ARG A 249 -10.54 2.45 -7.83
C ARG A 249 -11.83 2.40 -8.64
N LYS A 250 -12.75 1.50 -8.29
CA LYS A 250 -14.05 1.37 -8.97
C LYS A 250 -14.89 2.63 -8.81
N ALA A 251 -14.92 3.23 -7.63
CA ALA A 251 -15.69 4.44 -7.35
C ALA A 251 -15.23 5.66 -8.16
N GLN A 252 -14.01 5.67 -8.68
CA GLN A 252 -13.48 6.77 -9.50
C GLN A 252 -13.78 6.62 -11.00
N GLN A 253 -14.43 5.54 -11.44
CA GLN A 253 -14.61 5.27 -12.87
C GLN A 253 -15.43 6.35 -13.58
N GLU A 254 -16.44 6.91 -12.90
CA GLU A 254 -17.28 7.97 -13.45
C GLU A 254 -16.48 9.25 -13.77
N ILE A 255 -15.59 9.66 -12.84
CA ILE A 255 -14.75 10.85 -13.02
C ILE A 255 -13.57 10.64 -13.98
N ILE A 256 -13.16 9.38 -14.19
CA ILE A 256 -12.23 9.02 -15.27
C ILE A 256 -12.92 9.19 -16.62
N ASN A 257 -14.13 8.65 -16.75
CA ASN A 257 -14.91 8.74 -18.00
C ASN A 257 -15.26 10.17 -18.37
N SER A 258 -15.41 11.08 -17.38
CA SER A 258 -15.62 12.51 -17.62
C SER A 258 -14.32 13.30 -17.87
N GLY A 259 -13.17 12.67 -17.82
CA GLY A 259 -11.88 13.30 -18.07
C GLY A 259 -11.33 14.20 -16.93
N ILE A 260 -11.98 14.20 -15.76
CA ILE A 260 -11.51 14.97 -14.58
C ILE A 260 -10.18 14.42 -14.08
N ILE A 261 -10.02 13.10 -14.09
CA ILE A 261 -8.77 12.41 -13.84
C ILE A 261 -8.49 11.42 -14.97
N LEU A 262 -7.20 11.17 -15.25
CA LEU A 262 -6.80 10.25 -16.33
C LEU A 262 -6.74 8.78 -15.87
N GLU A 263 -6.42 8.56 -14.61
CA GLU A 263 -6.27 7.23 -14.00
C GLU A 263 -6.71 7.27 -12.52
N PRO A 264 -7.16 6.14 -11.94
CA PRO A 264 -7.65 6.13 -10.58
C PRO A 264 -6.50 6.31 -9.57
N TYR A 265 -6.67 7.21 -8.64
CA TYR A 265 -5.77 7.36 -7.51
C TYR A 265 -5.97 6.25 -6.47
N SER A 266 -4.88 5.67 -5.99
CA SER A 266 -4.92 4.73 -4.87
C SER A 266 -5.08 5.48 -3.54
N LEU A 267 -5.53 4.79 -2.48
CA LEU A 267 -5.53 5.37 -1.12
C LEU A 267 -4.11 5.77 -0.67
N ILE A 268 -3.07 5.09 -1.17
CA ILE A 268 -1.68 5.47 -0.90
C ILE A 268 -1.35 6.80 -1.59
N SER A 269 -1.83 7.03 -2.81
CA SER A 269 -1.64 8.31 -3.52
C SER A 269 -2.40 9.44 -2.82
N ILE A 270 -3.62 9.17 -2.33
CA ILE A 270 -4.42 10.11 -1.54
C ILE A 270 -3.70 10.45 -0.22
N ARG A 271 -3.18 9.45 0.48
CA ARG A 271 -2.33 9.64 1.66
C ARG A 271 -1.10 10.51 1.36
N SER A 272 -0.47 10.29 0.21
CA SER A 272 0.70 11.09 -0.20
C SER A 272 0.34 12.56 -0.39
N ALA A 273 -0.87 12.88 -0.88
CA ALA A 273 -1.37 14.26 -0.94
C ALA A 273 -1.49 14.87 0.47
N ALA A 274 -2.01 14.12 1.45
CA ALA A 274 -2.09 14.57 2.84
C ALA A 274 -0.71 14.87 3.44
N ILE A 275 0.25 13.97 3.25
CA ILE A 275 1.63 14.14 3.73
C ILE A 275 2.26 15.37 3.09
N HIS A 276 2.10 15.55 1.78
CA HIS A 276 2.62 16.70 1.07
C HIS A 276 1.97 18.01 1.56
N ARG A 277 0.64 18.01 1.75
CA ARG A 277 -0.08 19.17 2.32
C ARG A 277 0.45 19.54 3.71
N PHE A 278 0.70 18.55 4.56
CA PHE A 278 1.27 18.77 5.89
C PHE A 278 2.70 19.33 5.79
N LEU A 279 3.57 18.78 4.94
CA LEU A 279 4.93 19.28 4.72
C LEU A 279 4.98 20.72 4.25
N MET A 280 3.96 21.19 3.53
CA MET A 280 3.84 22.57 3.04
C MET A 280 3.17 23.51 4.05
N SER A 281 2.76 23.02 5.23
CA SER A 281 2.22 23.88 6.30
C SER A 281 3.35 24.53 7.09
N ASP A 282 3.07 25.72 7.64
CA ASP A 282 4.04 26.46 8.44
C ASP A 282 4.46 25.67 9.68
N GLY A 283 5.75 25.61 9.94
CA GLY A 283 6.33 24.90 11.07
C GLY A 283 6.46 23.38 10.91
N ALA A 284 6.01 22.83 9.77
CA ALA A 284 6.23 21.41 9.48
C ALA A 284 7.70 21.13 9.16
N ASN A 285 8.20 20.00 9.66
CA ASN A 285 9.52 19.48 9.38
C ASN A 285 9.48 17.96 9.20
N GLY A 286 10.62 17.34 8.89
CA GLY A 286 10.71 15.89 8.71
C GLY A 286 10.22 15.09 9.91
N THR A 287 10.58 15.51 11.13
CA THR A 287 10.20 14.84 12.37
C THR A 287 8.70 14.94 12.65
N SER A 288 8.12 16.16 12.57
CA SER A 288 6.68 16.35 12.78
C SER A 288 5.85 15.63 11.72
N THR A 289 6.31 15.60 10.48
CA THR A 289 5.68 14.85 9.40
C THR A 289 5.76 13.35 9.60
N ALA A 290 6.90 12.85 10.08
CA ALA A 290 7.07 11.45 10.41
C ALA A 290 6.11 11.00 11.51
N GLN A 291 5.95 11.81 12.55
CA GLN A 291 5.00 11.57 13.64
C GLN A 291 3.54 11.62 13.16
N TYR A 292 3.17 12.65 12.41
CA TYR A 292 1.81 12.79 11.87
C TYR A 292 1.42 11.62 10.98
N ALA A 293 2.29 11.27 10.02
CA ALA A 293 1.97 10.24 9.03
C ALA A 293 2.34 8.80 9.46
N GLY A 294 3.03 8.61 10.58
CA GLY A 294 3.51 7.28 11.01
C GLY A 294 4.51 6.68 10.02
N ILE A 295 5.42 7.48 9.48
CA ILE A 295 6.48 7.08 8.54
C ILE A 295 7.85 7.31 9.16
N SER A 296 8.92 6.83 8.52
CA SER A 296 10.27 7.15 8.96
C SER A 296 10.62 8.60 8.60
N GLU A 297 11.44 9.24 9.42
CA GLU A 297 11.92 10.60 9.17
C GLU A 297 12.70 10.69 7.85
N ALA A 298 13.52 9.69 7.53
CA ALA A 298 14.23 9.60 6.25
C ALA A 298 13.26 9.62 5.04
N TYR A 299 12.11 8.96 5.16
CA TYR A 299 11.10 8.99 4.10
C TYR A 299 10.38 10.34 4.03
N ALA A 300 10.11 10.99 5.17
CA ALA A 300 9.55 12.33 5.21
C ALA A 300 10.47 13.35 4.54
N LEU A 301 11.78 13.32 4.84
CA LEU A 301 12.80 14.16 4.21
C LEU A 301 12.92 13.89 2.70
N GLN A 302 12.85 12.64 2.28
CA GLN A 302 12.83 12.29 0.85
C GLN A 302 11.59 12.88 0.14
N MET A 303 10.43 12.84 0.77
CA MET A 303 9.21 13.46 0.21
C MET A 303 9.34 14.98 0.13
N GLN A 304 9.98 15.62 1.11
CA GLN A 304 10.23 17.04 1.12
C GLN A 304 11.16 17.46 -0.04
N SER A 305 12.25 16.73 -0.29
CA SER A 305 13.18 17.01 -1.37
C SER A 305 12.53 16.86 -2.76
N VAL A 306 11.68 15.86 -2.94
CA VAL A 306 10.92 15.65 -4.19
C VAL A 306 9.84 16.74 -4.35
N GLY A 307 9.18 17.13 -3.26
CA GLY A 307 8.16 18.18 -3.24
C GLY A 307 8.75 19.54 -3.64
N LEU A 308 9.91 19.88 -3.11
CA LEU A 308 10.62 21.12 -3.47
C LEU A 308 11.08 21.15 -4.94
N ALA A 309 11.48 20.01 -5.48
CA ALA A 309 11.88 19.90 -6.89
C ALA A 309 10.67 19.98 -7.87
N SER A 310 9.48 19.67 -7.41
CA SER A 310 8.24 19.70 -8.21
C SER A 310 7.31 20.87 -7.88
N ALA A 311 7.63 21.66 -6.84
CA ALA A 311 6.87 22.84 -6.46
C ALA A 311 7.09 23.98 -7.45
N VAL A 312 6.32 23.99 -8.52
CA VAL A 312 5.88 25.24 -9.09
C VAL A 312 5.00 25.88 -7.99
N GLN A 313 5.49 26.96 -7.39
CA GLN A 313 4.75 27.71 -6.38
C GLN A 313 3.38 28.10 -6.98
N LEU A 314 2.34 27.40 -6.53
CA LEU A 314 0.98 27.88 -6.71
C LEU A 314 0.80 29.03 -5.71
N PRO A 315 0.59 30.26 -6.16
CA PRO A 315 0.40 31.38 -5.25
C PRO A 315 -0.92 31.16 -4.49
N GLY A 316 -0.83 31.19 -3.15
CA GLY A 316 -1.97 31.49 -2.29
C GLY A 316 -2.88 30.34 -1.92
N THR A 317 -2.38 29.16 -1.55
CA THR A 317 -3.19 28.23 -0.77
C THR A 317 -3.34 28.77 0.64
N LYS A 318 -4.44 29.52 0.87
CA LYS A 318 -4.89 29.88 2.21
C LYS A 318 -5.10 28.61 3.03
N ARG A 319 -4.68 28.65 4.30
CA ARG A 319 -4.95 27.65 5.32
C ARG A 319 -6.46 27.33 5.35
N GLY A 320 -6.79 26.04 5.39
CA GLY A 320 -8.07 25.57 5.89
C GLY A 320 -9.21 25.56 4.90
N TYR A 321 -9.16 24.65 3.93
CA TYR A 321 -10.39 24.16 3.34
C TYR A 321 -11.07 23.23 4.36
N THR A 322 -12.33 23.47 4.66
CA THR A 322 -13.19 22.51 5.36
C THR A 322 -13.56 21.38 4.39
N ILE A 323 -14.07 20.26 4.92
CA ILE A 323 -14.63 19.19 4.07
C ILE A 323 -15.77 19.74 3.22
N SER A 324 -16.57 20.65 3.77
CA SER A 324 -17.62 21.38 3.04
C SER A 324 -17.04 22.15 1.86
N ASP A 325 -15.97 22.93 2.06
CA ASP A 325 -15.34 23.70 0.98
C ASP A 325 -14.81 22.81 -0.15
N LEU A 326 -14.29 21.62 0.19
CA LEU A 326 -13.85 20.62 -0.79
C LEU A 326 -15.01 20.04 -1.59
N LEU A 327 -16.16 19.82 -0.95
CA LEU A 327 -17.36 19.29 -1.59
C LEU A 327 -18.10 20.36 -2.40
N ASP A 328 -18.14 21.61 -1.91
CA ASP A 328 -18.84 22.73 -2.55
C ASP A 328 -18.10 23.27 -3.77
N SER A 329 -16.77 23.30 -3.76
CA SER A 329 -15.94 23.73 -4.91
C SER A 329 -16.18 22.88 -6.17
N SER A 330 -16.58 21.62 -6.01
CA SER A 330 -16.92 20.74 -7.13
C SER A 330 -18.28 21.06 -7.78
N ASN A 331 -19.20 21.65 -7.01
CA ASN A 331 -20.53 22.03 -7.49
C ASN A 331 -20.52 23.32 -8.33
N GLU A 332 -19.65 24.28 -8.01
CA GLU A 332 -19.52 25.53 -8.75
C GLU A 332 -18.93 25.34 -10.17
N GLU A 333 -17.95 24.44 -10.34
CA GLU A 333 -17.40 24.14 -11.66
C GLU A 333 -18.37 23.37 -12.56
N SER A 334 -19.20 22.51 -11.97
CA SER A 334 -20.24 21.77 -12.70
C SER A 334 -21.33 22.73 -13.20
N SER A 335 -21.69 23.75 -12.43
CA SER A 335 -22.69 24.75 -12.77
C SER A 335 -22.23 25.70 -13.88
N LYS A 336 -20.96 26.08 -13.90
CA LYS A 336 -20.38 26.96 -14.94
C LYS A 336 -20.28 26.29 -16.31
N LYS A 337 -20.06 24.99 -16.38
CA LYS A 337 -20.02 24.22 -17.64
C LYS A 337 -21.42 24.00 -18.26
N THR A 338 -22.48 24.04 -17.44
CA THR A 338 -23.86 23.88 -17.93
C THR A 338 -24.45 25.16 -18.51
N GLN A 339 -23.88 26.33 -18.11
CA GLN A 339 -24.33 27.64 -18.65
C GLN A 339 -23.59 28.08 -19.92
N GLN A 340 -22.60 27.34 -20.40
CA GLN A 340 -21.86 27.62 -21.65
C GLN A 340 -22.22 26.66 -22.80
N LYS A 341 -23.27 25.88 -22.67
CA LYS A 341 -23.90 25.12 -23.73
C LYS A 341 -25.31 25.69 -24.00
#